data_0c1000fe84367c8ff95fbccca5374fbc
#
_entry.id   0c1000fe84367c8ff95fbccca5374fbc
#
_cell.length_a   1.000
_cell.length_b   1.000
_cell.length_c   1.000
_cell.angle_alpha   90.00
_cell.angle_beta   90.00
_cell.angle_gamma   90.00
#
_symmetry.space_group_name_H-M   'P 1'
#
loop_
_entity.id
_entity.type
_entity.pdbx_description
1 polymer ?
#
loop_
_entity_poly.entity_id
_entity_poly.type
_entity_poly.pdbx_seq_one_letter_code
_entity_poly.pdbx_strand_id
1 'polypeptide(L)'
;FPDEWNDKKSAIIASNRNNRQAHLQLIQSQIDWEMKQMQRIIRDKDAESIPYTIDDIDKEILQLPPCQSVFAFFRQQIDKKEQMLCIGTKSNYISAANRFMEFRHHEDLTFSQMTSEMMEMYQAWLWNRGVGQNTVSFYLRTLRTLYNKAVETGHAPAMDIFAHVQTANVRTAKRAISVKDIRKIENLDLPTGSALDKARDLFLLSFYLRGMAFVDMAFLKKTDLKCSMVSYNRRKTHQNLNI
;
A
#
# COMPACT_ATOMS: atom_id res chain seq x y z
N PHE A 1 19.13 -5.12 5.38
CA PHE A 1 20.40 -5.87 5.24
C PHE A 1 21.53 -4.97 5.73
N PRO A 2 22.69 -5.51 6.27
CA PRO A 2 23.81 -4.71 6.79
C PRO A 2 24.38 -3.71 5.78
N ASP A 3 24.35 -4.03 4.50
CA ASP A 3 24.81 -3.21 3.37
C ASP A 3 23.89 -2.03 3.04
N GLU A 4 22.70 -1.97 3.64
CA GLU A 4 21.75 -0.87 3.50
C GLU A 4 21.86 0.17 4.62
N TRP A 5 22.82 0.05 5.52
CA TRP A 5 23.06 0.96 6.64
C TRP A 5 24.43 1.66 6.55
N ASN A 6 24.45 2.95 6.81
CA ASN A 6 25.67 3.74 6.87
C ASN A 6 25.95 4.16 8.34
N ASP A 7 26.88 3.48 9.00
CA ASP A 7 27.24 3.73 10.40
C ASP A 7 27.72 5.17 10.64
N LYS A 8 28.46 5.76 9.69
CA LYS A 8 28.99 7.11 9.85
C LYS A 8 27.92 8.21 9.81
N LYS A 9 26.81 7.96 9.11
CA LYS A 9 25.72 8.92 8.97
C LYS A 9 24.50 8.54 9.79
N SER A 10 24.53 7.38 10.47
CA SER A 10 23.38 6.78 11.16
C SER A 10 22.11 6.82 10.30
N ALA A 11 22.24 6.46 9.04
CA ALA A 11 21.19 6.59 8.04
C ALA A 11 21.18 5.43 7.05
N ILE A 12 20.02 5.20 6.47
CA ILE A 12 19.81 4.17 5.46
C ILE A 12 20.39 4.62 4.11
N ILE A 13 21.05 3.68 3.42
CA ILE A 13 21.60 3.89 2.08
C ILE A 13 20.47 3.74 1.05
N ALA A 14 20.37 4.69 0.11
CA ALA A 14 19.38 4.64 -0.96
C ALA A 14 19.52 3.37 -1.82
N SER A 15 18.39 2.76 -2.15
CA SER A 15 18.34 1.57 -3.02
C SER A 15 17.83 1.93 -4.41
N ASN A 16 18.42 1.35 -5.45
CA ASN A 16 17.98 1.55 -6.84
C ASN A 16 16.71 0.76 -7.22
N ARG A 17 16.13 -0.01 -6.29
CA ARG A 17 14.89 -0.77 -6.51
C ARG A 17 13.72 0.01 -5.95
N ASN A 18 12.81 0.48 -6.82
CA ASN A 18 11.68 1.35 -6.43
C ASN A 18 10.87 0.87 -5.22
N ASN A 19 10.51 -0.43 -5.15
CA ASN A 19 9.75 -0.94 -4.00
C ASN A 19 10.58 -1.03 -2.72
N ARG A 20 11.90 -1.26 -2.84
CA ARG A 20 12.80 -1.35 -1.69
C ARG A 20 13.08 0.04 -1.11
N GLN A 21 13.31 1.03 -1.97
CA GLN A 21 13.53 2.43 -1.57
C GLN A 21 12.38 2.97 -0.72
N ALA A 22 11.14 2.70 -1.12
CA ALA A 22 9.97 3.12 -0.40
C ALA A 22 9.88 2.52 1.02
N HIS A 23 10.21 1.24 1.16
CA HIS A 23 10.26 0.58 2.46
C HIS A 23 11.39 1.14 3.34
N LEU A 24 12.56 1.40 2.76
CA LEU A 24 13.70 1.98 3.47
C LEU A 24 13.41 3.41 3.96
N GLN A 25 12.67 4.21 3.22
CA GLN A 25 12.23 5.54 3.66
C GLN A 25 11.30 5.48 4.88
N LEU A 26 10.38 4.52 4.94
CA LEU A 26 9.54 4.30 6.13
C LEU A 26 10.38 3.90 7.35
N ILE A 27 11.41 3.06 7.17
CA ILE A 27 12.34 2.70 8.25
C ILE A 27 13.10 3.93 8.74
N GLN A 28 13.63 4.73 7.82
CA GLN A 28 14.35 5.94 8.18
C GLN A 28 13.48 6.91 8.98
N SER A 29 12.22 7.13 8.54
CA SER A 29 11.28 7.99 9.25
C SER A 29 11.01 7.51 10.69
N GLN A 30 10.95 6.19 10.89
CA GLN A 30 10.79 5.65 12.25
C GLN A 30 12.02 5.88 13.11
N ILE A 31 13.23 5.63 12.58
CA ILE A 31 14.49 5.89 13.27
C ILE A 31 14.57 7.36 13.66
N ASP A 32 14.26 8.26 12.74
CA ASP A 32 14.28 9.71 12.97
C ASP A 32 13.29 10.12 14.06
N TRP A 33 12.10 9.49 14.10
CA TRP A 33 11.11 9.74 15.14
C TRP A 33 11.60 9.24 16.50
N GLU A 34 12.11 8.00 16.60
CA GLU A 34 12.64 7.43 17.84
C GLU A 34 13.80 8.28 18.38
N MET A 35 14.72 8.70 17.51
CA MET A 35 15.80 9.61 17.87
C MET A 35 15.28 10.95 18.43
N LYS A 36 14.24 11.53 17.81
CA LYS A 36 13.63 12.77 18.32
C LYS A 36 12.99 12.57 19.70
N GLN A 37 12.34 11.43 19.95
CA GLN A 37 11.79 11.14 21.27
C GLN A 37 12.89 10.94 22.31
N MET A 38 13.95 10.19 21.99
CA MET A 38 15.12 10.07 22.87
C MET A 38 15.70 11.44 23.24
N GLN A 39 15.94 12.28 22.23
CA GLN A 39 16.47 13.63 22.46
C GLN A 39 15.54 14.52 23.30
N ARG A 40 14.22 14.32 23.19
CA ARG A 40 13.25 15.01 24.03
C ARG A 40 13.35 14.55 25.48
N ILE A 41 13.30 13.24 25.72
CA ILE A 41 13.41 12.65 27.06
C ILE A 41 14.72 13.09 27.74
N ILE A 42 15.83 13.05 27.01
CA ILE A 42 17.13 13.51 27.51
C ILE A 42 17.07 14.98 27.93
N ARG A 43 16.57 15.86 27.06
CA ARG A 43 16.45 17.29 27.36
C ARG A 43 15.55 17.56 28.56
N ASP A 44 14.45 16.86 28.69
CA ASP A 44 13.50 17.02 29.78
C ASP A 44 14.17 16.60 31.11
N LYS A 45 14.91 15.47 31.13
CA LYS A 45 15.68 15.00 32.32
C LYS A 45 16.85 15.93 32.66
N ASP A 46 17.57 16.44 31.67
CA ASP A 46 18.65 17.40 31.86
C ASP A 46 18.13 18.72 32.46
N ALA A 47 16.97 19.20 31.98
CA ALA A 47 16.32 20.41 32.49
C ALA A 47 15.87 20.27 33.95
N GLU A 48 15.41 19.08 34.34
CA GLU A 48 15.00 18.74 35.69
C GLU A 48 16.16 18.27 36.58
N SER A 49 17.39 18.16 36.03
CA SER A 49 18.60 17.64 36.71
C SER A 49 18.40 16.24 37.29
N ILE A 50 17.60 15.41 36.66
CA ILE A 50 17.35 14.03 37.08
C ILE A 50 18.44 13.13 36.49
N PRO A 51 19.20 12.39 37.31
CA PRO A 51 20.19 11.42 36.80
C PRO A 51 19.46 10.27 36.09
N TYR A 52 19.93 9.87 34.92
CA TYR A 52 19.33 8.79 34.12
C TYR A 52 20.42 7.87 33.55
N THR A 53 20.02 6.64 33.27
CA THR A 53 20.81 5.65 32.54
C THR A 53 20.19 5.41 31.18
N ILE A 54 20.90 4.71 30.29
CA ILE A 54 20.36 4.30 28.98
C ILE A 54 19.11 3.43 29.18
N ASP A 55 19.12 2.52 30.14
CA ASP A 55 18.00 1.65 30.46
C ASP A 55 16.74 2.42 30.92
N ASP A 56 16.92 3.57 31.56
CA ASP A 56 15.79 4.43 31.98
C ASP A 56 15.17 5.12 30.78
N ILE A 57 16.00 5.57 29.82
CA ILE A 57 15.51 6.14 28.57
C ILE A 57 14.76 5.11 27.74
N ASP A 58 15.31 3.90 27.60
CA ASP A 58 14.66 2.80 26.86
C ASP A 58 13.33 2.40 27.49
N LYS A 59 13.25 2.28 28.82
CA LYS A 59 12.00 2.02 29.54
C LYS A 59 10.96 3.12 29.31
N GLU A 60 11.37 4.38 29.31
CA GLU A 60 10.48 5.51 29.10
C GLU A 60 9.98 5.57 27.67
N ILE A 61 10.83 5.26 26.68
CA ILE A 61 10.45 5.12 25.26
C ILE A 61 9.44 3.98 25.09
N LEU A 62 9.65 2.83 25.74
CA LEU A 62 8.73 1.70 25.69
C LEU A 62 7.39 1.99 26.40
N GLN A 63 7.35 2.92 27.35
CA GLN A 63 6.13 3.37 28.03
C GLN A 63 5.43 4.54 27.31
N LEU A 64 6.09 5.17 26.32
CA LEU A 64 5.39 6.13 25.46
C LEU A 64 4.17 5.44 24.85
N PRO A 65 3.00 6.11 24.81
CA PRO A 65 1.82 5.53 24.17
C PRO A 65 2.21 5.06 22.77
N PRO A 66 1.77 3.86 22.38
CA PRO A 66 2.24 3.20 21.17
C PRO A 66 2.10 4.14 20.00
N CYS A 67 3.23 4.50 19.46
CA CYS A 67 3.47 5.23 18.24
C CYS A 67 2.38 6.26 17.86
N GLN A 68 2.50 7.49 18.36
CA GLN A 68 1.70 8.61 17.85
C GLN A 68 2.08 8.98 16.40
N SER A 69 3.21 8.45 15.92
CA SER A 69 3.70 8.62 14.56
C SER A 69 2.79 7.93 13.54
N VAL A 70 2.28 8.69 12.60
CA VAL A 70 1.44 8.20 11.51
C VAL A 70 2.22 7.24 10.61
N PHE A 71 3.45 7.56 10.27
CA PHE A 71 4.25 6.74 9.36
C PHE A 71 4.72 5.43 10.00
N ALA A 72 5.08 5.45 11.27
CA ALA A 72 5.42 4.22 11.98
C ALA A 72 4.19 3.29 12.12
N PHE A 73 3.02 3.84 12.39
CA PHE A 73 1.77 3.08 12.40
C PHE A 73 1.46 2.48 11.02
N PHE A 74 1.60 3.26 9.94
CA PHE A 74 1.38 2.76 8.58
C PHE A 74 2.32 1.59 8.27
N ARG A 75 3.58 1.69 8.66
CA ARG A 75 4.55 0.62 8.52
C ARG A 75 4.10 -0.64 9.28
N GLN A 76 3.73 -0.51 10.55
CA GLN A 76 3.22 -1.63 11.34
C GLN A 76 2.03 -2.33 10.64
N GLN A 77 1.11 -1.57 10.03
CA GLN A 77 0.00 -2.14 9.28
C GLN A 77 0.44 -2.82 7.98
N ILE A 78 1.47 -2.31 7.31
CA ILE A 78 2.08 -2.92 6.12
C ILE A 78 2.71 -4.26 6.48
N ASP A 79 3.50 -4.33 7.56
CA ASP A 79 4.17 -5.54 8.04
C ASP A 79 3.14 -6.61 8.47
N LYS A 80 2.07 -6.21 9.15
CA LYS A 80 0.94 -7.11 9.46
C LYS A 80 0.33 -7.72 8.19
N LYS A 81 0.18 -6.94 7.10
CA LYS A 81 -0.35 -7.47 5.84
C LYS A 81 0.62 -8.39 5.11
N GLU A 82 1.91 -8.21 5.30
CA GLU A 82 2.94 -9.14 4.82
C GLU A 82 2.85 -10.48 5.53
N GLN A 83 2.81 -10.47 6.86
CA GLN A 83 2.65 -11.69 7.67
C GLN A 83 1.37 -12.46 7.33
N MET A 84 0.28 -11.76 6.99
CA MET A 84 -0.99 -12.35 6.55
C MET A 84 -0.98 -12.78 5.08
N LEU A 85 0.15 -12.68 4.36
CA LEU A 85 0.28 -12.97 2.93
C LEU A 85 -0.67 -12.19 2.02
N CYS A 86 -1.18 -11.03 2.49
CA CYS A 86 -2.06 -10.17 1.74
C CYS A 86 -1.28 -9.22 0.82
N ILE A 87 -0.53 -9.76 -0.16
CA ILE A 87 0.42 -9.05 -1.02
C ILE A 87 -0.21 -7.83 -1.71
N GLY A 88 -1.42 -7.97 -2.26
CA GLY A 88 -2.13 -6.88 -2.94
C GLY A 88 -2.48 -5.72 -1.99
N THR A 89 -2.95 -6.02 -0.78
CA THR A 89 -3.27 -4.99 0.23
C THR A 89 -2.01 -4.33 0.76
N LYS A 90 -0.92 -5.10 0.99
CA LYS A 90 0.40 -4.57 1.34
C LYS A 90 0.87 -3.54 0.31
N SER A 91 0.85 -3.89 -0.98
CA SER A 91 1.26 -2.99 -2.06
C SER A 91 0.43 -1.70 -2.11
N ASN A 92 -0.88 -1.81 -1.88
CA ASN A 92 -1.78 -0.66 -1.81
C ASN A 92 -1.43 0.28 -0.64
N TYR A 93 -1.15 -0.27 0.54
CA TYR A 93 -0.76 0.50 1.72
C TYR A 93 0.58 1.21 1.50
N ILE A 94 1.57 0.51 0.94
CA ILE A 94 2.87 1.09 0.58
C ILE A 94 2.69 2.26 -0.39
N SER A 95 1.90 2.06 -1.46
CA SER A 95 1.68 3.10 -2.46
C SER A 95 1.02 4.35 -1.88
N ALA A 96 0.01 4.19 -1.02
CA ALA A 96 -0.67 5.31 -0.39
C ALA A 96 0.20 6.02 0.67
N ALA A 97 0.93 5.26 1.49
CA ALA A 97 1.84 5.80 2.50
C ALA A 97 2.96 6.64 1.83
N ASN A 98 3.62 6.09 0.80
CA ASN A 98 4.68 6.81 0.09
C ASN A 98 4.19 8.10 -0.54
N ARG A 99 3.01 8.07 -1.16
CA ARG A 99 2.45 9.27 -1.79
C ARG A 99 2.09 10.33 -0.75
N PHE A 100 1.64 9.92 0.44
CA PHE A 100 1.37 10.85 1.54
C PHE A 100 2.66 11.37 2.18
N MET A 101 3.71 10.53 2.33
CA MET A 101 5.03 10.96 2.77
C MET A 101 5.65 11.99 1.81
N GLU A 102 5.52 11.80 0.51
CA GLU A 102 5.99 12.74 -0.51
C GLU A 102 5.29 14.11 -0.38
N PHE A 103 3.97 14.12 -0.15
CA PHE A 103 3.21 15.34 0.14
C PHE A 103 3.74 16.04 1.39
N ARG A 104 4.10 15.30 2.41
CA ARG A 104 4.65 15.79 3.67
C ARG A 104 6.15 16.11 3.63
N HIS A 105 6.79 16.03 2.47
CA HIS A 105 8.25 16.22 2.32
C HIS A 105 9.06 15.29 3.25
N HIS A 106 8.54 14.08 3.51
CA HIS A 106 9.09 13.08 4.43
C HIS A 106 9.13 13.52 5.91
N GLU A 107 8.41 14.58 6.27
CA GLU A 107 8.21 14.96 7.66
C GLU A 107 7.06 14.16 8.26
N ASP A 108 7.36 13.40 9.30
CA ASP A 108 6.36 12.64 10.04
C ASP A 108 5.45 13.56 10.86
N LEU A 109 4.30 13.01 11.24
CA LEU A 109 3.30 13.73 12.02
C LEU A 109 2.61 12.79 13.00
N THR A 110 1.93 13.37 13.99
CA THR A 110 1.05 12.63 14.89
C THR A 110 -0.37 12.55 14.32
N PHE A 111 -1.15 11.57 14.77
CA PHE A 111 -2.56 11.46 14.37
C PHE A 111 -3.40 12.68 14.77
N SER A 112 -3.05 13.36 15.85
CA SER A 112 -3.71 14.60 16.26
C SER A 112 -3.46 15.78 15.30
N GLN A 113 -2.40 15.72 14.51
CA GLN A 113 -2.08 16.72 13.49
C GLN A 113 -2.73 16.41 12.13
N MET A 114 -3.30 15.21 11.95
CA MET A 114 -4.08 14.88 10.74
C MET A 114 -5.45 15.56 10.81
N THR A 115 -5.63 16.62 10.06
CA THR A 115 -6.88 17.40 10.01
C THR A 115 -7.61 17.19 8.67
N SER A 116 -8.90 17.57 8.63
CA SER A 116 -9.68 17.60 7.38
C SER A 116 -9.05 18.52 6.35
N GLU A 117 -8.61 19.70 6.78
CA GLU A 117 -7.92 20.66 5.91
C GLU A 117 -6.66 20.06 5.28
N MET A 118 -5.86 19.31 6.05
CA MET A 118 -4.69 18.60 5.52
C MET A 118 -5.09 17.59 4.45
N MET A 119 -6.19 16.87 4.61
CA MET A 119 -6.66 15.91 3.61
C MET A 119 -7.14 16.63 2.34
N GLU A 120 -7.79 17.77 2.46
CA GLU A 120 -8.17 18.60 1.32
C GLU A 120 -6.94 19.15 0.58
N MET A 121 -5.93 19.64 1.31
CA MET A 121 -4.64 20.07 0.73
C MET A 121 -3.93 18.91 0.02
N TYR A 122 -3.92 17.73 0.61
CA TYR A 122 -3.34 16.53 -0.01
C TYR A 122 -4.07 16.15 -1.30
N GLN A 123 -5.40 16.21 -1.32
CA GLN A 123 -6.21 15.99 -2.51
C GLN A 123 -5.86 17.01 -3.61
N ALA A 124 -5.80 18.28 -3.29
CA ALA A 124 -5.43 19.35 -4.23
C ALA A 124 -4.00 19.16 -4.77
N TRP A 125 -3.07 18.77 -3.91
CA TRP A 125 -1.69 18.48 -4.30
C TRP A 125 -1.60 17.30 -5.30
N LEU A 126 -2.41 16.24 -5.10
CA LEU A 126 -2.50 15.14 -6.05
C LEU A 126 -3.04 15.59 -7.42
N TRP A 127 -4.08 16.42 -7.44
CA TRP A 127 -4.64 16.95 -8.68
C TRP A 127 -3.65 17.83 -9.42
N ASN A 128 -2.95 18.70 -8.72
CA ASN A 128 -1.92 19.58 -9.32
C ASN A 128 -0.76 18.80 -9.98
N ARG A 129 -0.55 17.54 -9.56
CA ARG A 129 0.40 16.60 -10.19
C ARG A 129 -0.21 15.79 -11.34
N GLY A 130 -1.41 16.08 -11.76
CA GLY A 130 -2.10 15.38 -12.84
C GLY A 130 -2.56 13.96 -12.48
N VAL A 131 -2.68 13.63 -11.19
CA VAL A 131 -3.15 12.31 -10.76
C VAL A 131 -4.63 12.17 -11.09
N GLY A 132 -4.98 11.10 -11.80
CA GLY A 132 -6.37 10.84 -12.22
C GLY A 132 -7.32 10.63 -11.02
N GLN A 133 -8.57 11.04 -11.18
CA GLN A 133 -9.60 11.13 -10.14
C GLN A 133 -9.80 9.83 -9.34
N ASN A 134 -9.84 8.68 -10.02
CA ASN A 134 -9.96 7.39 -9.35
C ASN A 134 -8.70 6.97 -8.59
N THR A 135 -7.52 7.44 -9.00
CA THR A 135 -6.27 7.21 -8.27
C THR A 135 -6.19 8.08 -7.03
N VAL A 136 -6.64 9.34 -7.10
CA VAL A 136 -6.81 10.20 -5.92
C VAL A 136 -7.74 9.55 -4.90
N SER A 137 -8.92 9.11 -5.36
CA SER A 137 -9.89 8.39 -4.55
C SER A 137 -9.32 7.10 -3.94
N PHE A 138 -8.48 6.37 -4.66
CA PHE A 138 -7.78 5.19 -4.16
C PHE A 138 -6.83 5.53 -3.01
N TYR A 139 -6.01 6.57 -3.14
CA TYR A 139 -5.09 7.00 -2.08
C TYR A 139 -5.85 7.44 -0.84
N LEU A 140 -6.86 8.30 -0.99
CA LEU A 140 -7.66 8.82 0.13
C LEU A 140 -8.42 7.68 0.86
N ARG A 141 -9.02 6.74 0.14
CA ARG A 141 -9.67 5.57 0.75
C ARG A 141 -8.69 4.68 1.50
N THR A 142 -7.50 4.51 0.98
CA THR A 142 -6.48 3.70 1.64
C THR A 142 -5.99 4.37 2.92
N LEU A 143 -5.76 5.69 2.90
CA LEU A 143 -5.43 6.47 4.09
C LEU A 143 -6.57 6.46 5.12
N ARG A 144 -7.82 6.60 4.68
CA ARG A 144 -9.00 6.48 5.54
C ARG A 144 -9.06 5.11 6.24
N THR A 145 -8.75 4.05 5.50
CA THR A 145 -8.70 2.70 6.09
C THR A 145 -7.61 2.58 7.15
N LEU A 146 -6.44 3.17 6.93
CA LEU A 146 -5.34 3.17 7.89
C LEU A 146 -5.66 4.05 9.11
N TYR A 147 -6.28 5.22 8.90
CA TYR A 147 -6.73 6.09 9.97
C TYR A 147 -7.80 5.43 10.86
N ASN A 148 -8.81 4.82 10.25
CA ASN A 148 -9.85 4.11 11.00
C ASN A 148 -9.27 2.98 11.86
N LYS A 149 -8.26 2.27 11.35
CA LYS A 149 -7.54 1.27 12.16
C LYS A 149 -6.77 1.90 13.31
N ALA A 150 -6.21 3.09 13.13
CA ALA A 150 -5.57 3.81 14.22
C ALA A 150 -6.59 4.24 15.28
N VAL A 151 -7.80 4.64 14.88
CA VAL A 151 -8.91 4.93 15.80
C VAL A 151 -9.33 3.67 16.56
N GLU A 152 -9.54 2.54 15.86
CA GLU A 152 -9.91 1.26 16.46
C GLU A 152 -8.90 0.76 17.50
N THR A 153 -7.63 1.08 17.31
CA THR A 153 -6.54 0.66 18.20
C THR A 153 -6.11 1.75 19.20
N GLY A 154 -6.84 2.84 19.30
CA GLY A 154 -6.59 3.92 20.27
C GLY A 154 -5.41 4.85 19.95
N HIS A 155 -4.85 4.78 18.72
CA HIS A 155 -3.73 5.62 18.30
C HIS A 155 -4.18 6.97 17.73
N ALA A 156 -5.42 7.08 17.28
CA ALA A 156 -5.98 8.28 16.67
C ALA A 156 -7.32 8.68 17.32
N PRO A 157 -7.65 9.98 17.37
CA PRO A 157 -8.96 10.42 17.79
C PRO A 157 -10.04 10.00 16.77
N ALA A 158 -11.25 9.71 17.25
CA ALA A 158 -12.39 9.38 16.39
C ALA A 158 -12.95 10.65 15.73
N MET A 159 -12.34 11.06 14.61
CA MET A 159 -12.74 12.23 13.82
C MET A 159 -12.94 11.84 12.36
N ASP A 160 -13.93 12.44 11.68
CA ASP A 160 -14.11 12.23 10.24
C ASP A 160 -13.31 13.27 9.44
N ILE A 161 -12.00 13.08 9.40
CA ILE A 161 -11.08 13.95 8.65
C ILE A 161 -11.17 13.77 7.11
N PHE A 162 -11.95 12.80 6.64
CA PHE A 162 -12.16 12.51 5.21
C PHE A 162 -13.53 12.96 4.70
N ALA A 163 -14.32 13.70 5.47
CA ALA A 163 -15.68 14.12 5.10
C ALA A 163 -15.73 14.97 3.82
N HIS A 164 -14.73 15.84 3.63
CA HIS A 164 -14.71 16.82 2.53
C HIS A 164 -13.81 16.42 1.35
N VAL A 165 -13.29 15.21 1.33
CA VAL A 165 -12.45 14.72 0.23
C VAL A 165 -13.12 13.62 -0.58
N GLN A 166 -12.73 13.51 -1.85
CA GLN A 166 -13.32 12.57 -2.77
C GLN A 166 -12.83 11.15 -2.53
N THR A 167 -13.64 10.34 -1.91
CA THR A 167 -13.37 8.91 -1.71
C THR A 167 -14.18 7.99 -2.64
N ALA A 168 -15.13 8.52 -3.39
CA ALA A 168 -15.94 7.77 -4.33
C ALA A 168 -15.25 7.54 -5.69
N ASN A 169 -15.50 6.41 -6.32
CA ASN A 169 -15.03 6.16 -7.69
C ASN A 169 -15.94 6.83 -8.71
N VAL A 170 -15.33 7.51 -9.68
CA VAL A 170 -16.02 8.02 -10.86
C VAL A 170 -16.14 6.90 -11.90
N ARG A 171 -17.29 6.83 -12.55
CA ARG A 171 -17.49 5.87 -13.63
C ARG A 171 -16.53 6.17 -14.78
N THR A 172 -15.82 5.16 -15.22
CA THR A 172 -14.97 5.22 -16.41
C THR A 172 -15.68 4.60 -17.60
N ALA A 173 -15.35 5.05 -18.80
CA ALA A 173 -15.85 4.42 -20.02
C ALA A 173 -15.45 2.94 -20.05
N LYS A 174 -16.44 2.07 -20.27
CA LYS A 174 -16.18 0.65 -20.43
C LYS A 174 -15.52 0.42 -21.78
N ARG A 175 -14.39 -0.26 -21.79
CA ARG A 175 -13.65 -0.63 -23.01
C ARG A 175 -14.06 -2.05 -23.50
N ALA A 176 -15.36 -2.36 -23.41
CA ALA A 176 -15.85 -3.61 -23.94
C ALA A 176 -15.79 -3.59 -25.47
N ILE A 177 -15.30 -4.66 -26.07
CA ILE A 177 -15.26 -4.85 -27.52
C ILE A 177 -16.42 -5.74 -27.94
N SER A 178 -16.82 -5.64 -29.20
CA SER A 178 -17.90 -6.45 -29.74
C SER A 178 -17.50 -7.92 -29.98
N VAL A 179 -18.48 -8.82 -30.00
CA VAL A 179 -18.19 -10.24 -30.34
C VAL A 179 -17.62 -10.35 -31.78
N LYS A 180 -17.97 -9.42 -32.68
CA LYS A 180 -17.38 -9.37 -34.04
C LYS A 180 -15.86 -9.10 -33.96
N ASP A 181 -15.45 -8.24 -33.07
CA ASP A 181 -14.01 -7.93 -32.91
C ASP A 181 -13.28 -9.07 -32.23
N ILE A 182 -13.90 -9.79 -31.29
CA ILE A 182 -13.35 -11.00 -30.70
C ILE A 182 -13.11 -12.07 -31.78
N ARG A 183 -14.05 -12.27 -32.70
CA ARG A 183 -13.87 -13.20 -33.84
C ARG A 183 -12.77 -12.76 -34.80
N LYS A 184 -12.55 -11.45 -34.98
CA LYS A 184 -11.40 -10.96 -35.76
C LYS A 184 -10.07 -11.32 -35.07
N ILE A 185 -10.00 -11.15 -33.73
CA ILE A 185 -8.82 -11.51 -32.95
C ILE A 185 -8.55 -13.02 -33.05
N GLU A 186 -9.60 -13.84 -32.95
CA GLU A 186 -9.51 -15.31 -33.09
C GLU A 186 -8.92 -15.75 -34.44
N ASN A 187 -9.32 -15.05 -35.52
CA ASN A 187 -8.91 -15.38 -36.89
C ASN A 187 -7.64 -14.64 -37.35
N LEU A 188 -6.87 -14.02 -36.43
CA LEU A 188 -5.61 -13.42 -36.79
C LEU A 188 -4.60 -14.46 -37.22
N ASP A 189 -4.03 -14.28 -38.41
CA ASP A 189 -2.88 -15.07 -38.86
C ASP A 189 -1.61 -14.52 -38.21
N LEU A 190 -1.08 -15.28 -37.26
CA LEU A 190 0.08 -14.88 -36.45
C LEU A 190 1.15 -15.98 -36.50
N PRO A 191 2.44 -15.62 -36.53
CA PRO A 191 3.51 -16.63 -36.50
C PRO A 191 3.37 -17.48 -35.23
N THR A 192 3.30 -18.81 -35.43
CA THR A 192 3.12 -19.80 -34.36
C THR A 192 4.17 -19.65 -33.26
N GLY A 193 3.74 -19.57 -32.00
CA GLY A 193 4.61 -19.42 -30.84
C GLY A 193 5.14 -18.00 -30.60
N SER A 194 4.76 -17.03 -31.44
CA SER A 194 5.10 -15.60 -31.21
C SER A 194 4.45 -15.06 -29.94
N ALA A 195 4.94 -13.93 -29.45
CA ALA A 195 4.34 -13.26 -28.27
C ALA A 195 2.89 -12.85 -28.52
N LEU A 196 2.55 -12.43 -29.75
CA LEU A 196 1.18 -12.05 -30.13
C LEU A 196 0.26 -13.27 -30.23
N ASP A 197 0.75 -14.38 -30.77
CA ASP A 197 0.01 -15.64 -30.83
C ASP A 197 -0.37 -16.12 -29.42
N LYS A 198 0.60 -16.16 -28.50
CA LYS A 198 0.35 -16.51 -27.09
C LYS A 198 -0.60 -15.51 -26.40
N ALA A 199 -0.46 -14.21 -26.68
CA ALA A 199 -1.33 -13.18 -26.10
C ALA A 199 -2.78 -13.33 -26.59
N ARG A 200 -2.98 -13.63 -27.90
CA ARG A 200 -4.29 -13.95 -28.46
C ARG A 200 -4.91 -15.16 -27.76
N ASP A 201 -4.17 -16.25 -27.63
CA ASP A 201 -4.67 -17.47 -27.01
C ASP A 201 -5.05 -17.28 -25.54
N LEU A 202 -4.24 -16.56 -24.78
CA LEU A 202 -4.55 -16.22 -23.39
C LEU A 202 -5.77 -15.30 -23.27
N PHE A 203 -5.91 -14.35 -24.19
CA PHE A 203 -7.09 -13.47 -24.24
C PHE A 203 -8.37 -14.28 -24.52
N LEU A 204 -8.34 -15.15 -25.54
CA LEU A 204 -9.47 -16.01 -25.89
C LEU A 204 -9.80 -17.00 -24.77
N LEU A 205 -8.78 -17.61 -24.16
CA LEU A 205 -8.95 -18.48 -23.00
C LEU A 205 -9.66 -17.74 -21.85
N SER A 206 -9.21 -16.52 -21.53
CA SER A 206 -9.88 -15.69 -20.52
C SER A 206 -11.33 -15.40 -20.89
N PHE A 207 -11.59 -15.06 -22.15
CA PHE A 207 -12.93 -14.77 -22.64
C PHE A 207 -13.86 -15.99 -22.52
N TYR A 208 -13.46 -17.14 -23.02
CA TYR A 208 -14.24 -18.38 -22.96
C TYR A 208 -14.43 -18.89 -21.54
N LEU A 209 -13.46 -18.64 -20.64
CA LEU A 209 -13.60 -18.88 -19.21
C LEU A 209 -14.26 -17.71 -18.44
N ARG A 210 -15.23 -17.02 -19.09
CA ARG A 210 -16.07 -15.96 -18.49
C ARG A 210 -15.30 -14.84 -17.83
N GLY A 211 -14.16 -14.46 -18.38
CA GLY A 211 -13.29 -13.40 -17.84
C GLY A 211 -12.44 -13.86 -16.67
N MET A 212 -11.97 -15.09 -16.69
CA MET A 212 -11.01 -15.60 -15.69
C MET A 212 -9.79 -14.70 -15.66
N ALA A 213 -9.39 -14.28 -14.45
CA ALA A 213 -8.23 -13.42 -14.27
C ALA A 213 -6.93 -14.15 -14.65
N PHE A 214 -5.97 -13.43 -15.26
CA PHE A 214 -4.69 -14.02 -15.68
C PHE A 214 -3.99 -14.79 -14.56
N VAL A 215 -4.01 -14.28 -13.33
CA VAL A 215 -3.42 -14.98 -12.18
C VAL A 215 -4.11 -16.32 -11.92
N ASP A 216 -5.43 -16.41 -12.09
CA ASP A 216 -6.16 -17.66 -11.89
C ASP A 216 -5.82 -18.64 -13.01
N MET A 217 -5.74 -18.19 -14.29
CA MET A 217 -5.30 -19.01 -15.42
C MET A 217 -3.88 -19.55 -15.24
N ALA A 218 -2.95 -18.71 -14.75
CA ALA A 218 -1.54 -19.12 -14.56
C ALA A 218 -1.38 -20.23 -13.50
N PHE A 219 -2.33 -20.36 -12.59
CA PHE A 219 -2.32 -21.39 -11.54
C PHE A 219 -3.32 -22.53 -11.78
N LEU A 220 -4.03 -22.52 -12.92
CA LEU A 220 -4.96 -23.58 -13.29
C LEU A 220 -4.22 -24.90 -13.51
N LYS A 221 -4.73 -25.96 -12.94
CA LYS A 221 -4.15 -27.30 -13.04
C LYS A 221 -5.00 -28.19 -13.95
N LYS A 222 -4.40 -29.18 -14.56
CA LYS A 222 -5.14 -30.20 -15.35
C LYS A 222 -6.21 -30.93 -14.51
N THR A 223 -5.98 -31.07 -13.21
CA THR A 223 -6.93 -31.67 -12.26
C THR A 223 -8.17 -30.83 -12.01
N ASP A 224 -8.13 -29.53 -12.36
CA ASP A 224 -9.26 -28.61 -12.20
C ASP A 224 -10.26 -28.74 -13.35
N LEU A 225 -9.86 -29.43 -14.43
CA LEU A 225 -10.73 -29.78 -15.54
C LEU A 225 -11.33 -31.19 -15.32
N LYS A 226 -12.65 -31.24 -15.10
CA LYS A 226 -13.40 -32.48 -14.89
C LYS A 226 -14.71 -32.43 -15.70
N CYS A 227 -14.99 -33.48 -16.46
CA CYS A 227 -16.25 -33.61 -17.22
C CYS A 227 -16.62 -32.34 -18.03
N SER A 228 -15.64 -31.79 -18.75
CA SER A 228 -15.79 -30.55 -19.54
C SER A 228 -16.13 -29.29 -18.74
N MET A 229 -15.93 -29.31 -17.42
CA MET A 229 -16.08 -28.16 -16.53
C MET A 229 -14.74 -27.82 -15.89
N VAL A 230 -14.47 -26.53 -15.75
CA VAL A 230 -13.32 -26.02 -14.99
C VAL A 230 -13.80 -25.58 -13.61
N SER A 231 -13.29 -26.28 -12.58
CA SER A 231 -13.59 -25.98 -11.17
C SER A 231 -12.34 -25.50 -10.46
N TYR A 232 -12.32 -24.25 -9.99
CA TYR A 232 -11.14 -23.66 -9.37
C TYR A 232 -11.51 -22.69 -8.24
N ASN A 233 -10.57 -22.47 -7.32
CA ASN A 233 -10.70 -21.45 -6.28
C ASN A 233 -10.07 -20.15 -6.74
N ARG A 234 -10.87 -19.08 -6.84
CA ARG A 234 -10.40 -17.75 -7.21
C ARG A 234 -9.39 -17.24 -6.19
N ARG A 235 -8.17 -16.95 -6.61
CA ARG A 235 -7.08 -16.56 -5.70
C ARG A 235 -7.34 -15.25 -4.93
N LYS A 236 -8.08 -14.33 -5.53
CA LYS A 236 -8.38 -13.03 -4.90
C LYS A 236 -9.42 -13.14 -3.78
N THR A 237 -10.41 -14.00 -3.92
CA THR A 237 -11.61 -14.07 -3.02
C THR A 237 -11.76 -15.41 -2.33
N HIS A 238 -10.94 -16.41 -2.69
CA HIS A 238 -11.02 -17.81 -2.26
C HIS A 238 -12.38 -18.46 -2.54
N GLN A 239 -13.18 -17.86 -3.44
CA GLN A 239 -14.46 -18.39 -3.86
C GLN A 239 -14.25 -19.53 -4.86
N ASN A 240 -14.96 -20.65 -4.64
CA ASN A 240 -15.01 -21.73 -5.62
C ASN A 240 -15.89 -21.31 -6.81
N LEU A 241 -15.39 -21.46 -8.01
CA LEU A 241 -16.06 -21.13 -9.26
C LEU A 241 -16.04 -22.35 -10.19
N ASN A 242 -17.18 -22.59 -10.84
CA ASN A 242 -17.37 -23.61 -11.86
C ASN A 242 -17.76 -22.95 -13.19
N ILE A 243 -17.03 -23.29 -14.25
CA ILE A 243 -17.21 -22.73 -15.61
C ILE A 243 -17.33 -23.88 -16.60
#